data_5c8cf50b4d5e42e29da58b4690aefed8
#
_entry.id   5c8cf50b4d5e42e29da58b4690aefed8
#
_cell.length_a   1.000
_cell.length_b   1.000
_cell.length_c   1.000
_cell.angle_alpha   90.00
_cell.angle_beta   90.00
_cell.angle_gamma   90.00
#
_symmetry.space_group_name_H-M   'P 1'
#
loop_
_entity.id
_entity.type
_entity.pdbx_description
1 polymer ?
#
loop_
_entity_poly.entity_id
_entity_poly.type
_entity_poly.pdbx_seq_one_letter_code
_entity_poly.pdbx_strand_id
1 'polypeptide(L)'
;MDNFAPQGARSAATTAKPARILVIAGSDSGGGAGIQADIKTITMLGGHAMTAVTAITAQNTTGVTGVHPVPAEMILAQIDAVVADIGVDAVKIGMIGSAFAVEQVAKRLAELKRNQPDLPIVFDPVMIATSGASLADDSTIAAFGQLMDIATIAAFGRLMDIATLATPNLPELARLSGQEDPVASALGLVGDHGCAVLIKGGHEEGDALADALIETDNMTSWQGQRIDTTSTHGTGCTMASAIACFLGQGDTLPSAVERARTFVRVALFAAPGLGQGAGPVGTANVRLDIGPGPRLNQVTLTVNDYAKSVHFYSLLGLKQIVDSPENLYARFETAGGATLSIQADPDEKVSATTAVYLECDDLDTQVERLARAGIPFEHAPRNQPWMWREARLRDPSGNIIFLYKAGEARRFPPWRVD
;
A
#
# COMPACT_ATOMS: atom_id res chain seq x y z
N MET A 1 37.45 -15.27 -33.50
CA MET A 1 37.90 -14.57 -32.26
C MET A 1 37.96 -13.10 -32.63
N ASP A 2 36.87 -12.38 -32.51
CA ASP A 2 36.87 -10.96 -32.77
C ASP A 2 36.02 -10.25 -31.71
N ASN A 3 36.65 -9.24 -31.14
CA ASN A 3 36.32 -8.43 -30.01
C ASN A 3 34.88 -7.86 -30.03
N PHE A 4 34.04 -8.25 -29.08
CA PHE A 4 32.90 -7.46 -28.64
C PHE A 4 33.39 -6.42 -27.62
N ALA A 5 33.67 -5.22 -28.05
CA ALA A 5 33.79 -4.08 -27.21
C ALA A 5 32.37 -3.47 -27.01
N PRO A 6 31.89 -3.23 -25.77
CA PRO A 6 30.63 -2.55 -25.58
C PRO A 6 30.87 -1.03 -25.73
N GLN A 7 30.52 -0.47 -26.89
CA GLN A 7 30.35 0.97 -27.05
C GLN A 7 28.89 1.35 -26.70
N GLY A 8 28.72 2.20 -25.74
CA GLY A 8 27.45 2.84 -25.42
C GLY A 8 27.31 3.08 -23.92
N ALA A 9 27.61 4.30 -23.47
CA ALA A 9 27.29 4.73 -22.13
C ALA A 9 25.81 4.41 -21.85
N ARG A 10 25.54 3.53 -20.89
CA ARG A 10 24.21 3.32 -20.33
C ARG A 10 23.72 4.67 -19.89
N SER A 11 22.77 5.26 -20.62
CA SER A 11 21.85 6.23 -20.04
C SER A 11 21.23 5.52 -18.84
N ALA A 12 21.60 5.94 -17.64
CA ALA A 12 20.93 5.50 -16.43
C ALA A 12 19.46 5.84 -16.65
N ALA A 13 18.63 4.82 -16.85
CA ALA A 13 17.20 5.01 -16.70
C ALA A 13 17.03 5.69 -15.35
N THR A 14 16.50 6.90 -15.32
CA THR A 14 16.09 7.58 -14.11
C THR A 14 14.97 6.73 -13.52
N THR A 15 15.35 5.72 -12.71
CA THR A 15 14.40 5.07 -11.81
C THR A 15 13.85 6.19 -10.95
N ALA A 16 12.55 6.44 -11.02
CA ALA A 16 11.90 7.39 -10.14
C ALA A 16 12.37 7.10 -8.71
N LYS A 17 12.83 8.14 -8.00
CA LYS A 17 13.29 7.94 -6.62
C LYS A 17 12.15 7.34 -5.81
N PRO A 18 12.40 6.32 -4.97
CA PRO A 18 11.37 5.78 -4.11
C PRO A 18 10.81 6.86 -3.18
N ALA A 19 9.50 6.85 -2.93
CA ALA A 19 8.90 7.73 -1.94
C ALA A 19 9.52 7.48 -0.56
N ARG A 20 9.91 8.55 0.14
CA ARG A 20 10.62 8.51 1.44
C ARG A 20 9.60 8.65 2.55
N ILE A 21 9.37 7.57 3.25
CA ILE A 21 8.32 7.48 4.26
C ILE A 21 8.94 7.44 5.65
N LEU A 22 8.68 8.47 6.45
CA LEU A 22 9.10 8.50 7.85
C LEU A 22 8.06 7.82 8.72
N VAL A 23 8.46 6.74 9.38
CA VAL A 23 7.66 6.01 10.37
C VAL A 23 8.07 6.42 11.77
N ILE A 24 7.14 6.90 12.56
CA ILE A 24 7.31 7.24 13.97
C ILE A 24 6.47 6.28 14.79
N ALA A 25 7.09 5.21 15.30
CA ALA A 25 6.36 4.13 15.99
C ALA A 25 7.25 3.27 16.89
N GLY A 26 6.64 2.45 17.73
CA GLY A 26 7.33 1.46 18.53
C GLY A 26 7.82 0.27 17.72
N SER A 27 8.81 -0.44 18.26
CA SER A 27 9.36 -1.69 17.72
C SER A 27 8.57 -2.88 18.27
N ASP A 28 8.26 -3.86 17.41
CA ASP A 28 7.73 -5.17 17.77
C ASP A 28 8.78 -6.26 17.52
N SER A 29 9.32 -6.86 18.59
CA SER A 29 10.35 -7.89 18.47
C SER A 29 9.85 -9.16 17.76
N GLY A 30 8.54 -9.45 17.77
CA GLY A 30 7.91 -10.52 17.00
C GLY A 30 7.80 -10.22 15.50
N GLY A 31 8.00 -8.95 15.10
CA GLY A 31 8.07 -8.54 13.72
C GLY A 31 6.72 -8.48 12.99
N GLY A 32 5.60 -8.61 13.71
CA GLY A 32 4.24 -8.62 13.15
C GLY A 32 3.59 -7.24 13.07
N ALA A 33 3.99 -6.31 13.93
CA ALA A 33 3.46 -4.95 14.01
C ALA A 33 4.59 -3.91 14.13
N GLY A 34 4.27 -2.69 14.54
CA GLY A 34 5.22 -1.62 14.77
C GLY A 34 6.07 -1.29 13.56
N ILE A 35 7.25 -0.72 13.80
CA ILE A 35 8.19 -0.34 12.72
C ILE A 35 8.55 -1.52 11.81
N GLN A 36 8.53 -2.76 12.30
CA GLN A 36 8.86 -3.94 11.50
C GLN A 36 7.80 -4.22 10.44
N ALA A 37 6.52 -4.12 10.78
CA ALA A 37 5.43 -4.22 9.81
C ALA A 37 5.45 -3.04 8.84
N ASP A 38 5.74 -1.85 9.34
CA ASP A 38 5.80 -0.61 8.55
C ASP A 38 6.93 -0.69 7.50
N ILE A 39 8.15 -1.06 7.90
CA ILE A 39 9.30 -1.23 6.99
C ILE A 39 8.99 -2.26 5.91
N LYS A 40 8.46 -3.45 6.30
CA LYS A 40 8.10 -4.51 5.35
C LYS A 40 7.07 -4.01 4.34
N THR A 41 6.03 -3.35 4.81
CA THR A 41 4.95 -2.81 3.97
C THR A 41 5.46 -1.79 2.97
N ILE A 42 6.15 -0.76 3.45
CA ILE A 42 6.68 0.33 2.62
C ILE A 42 7.68 -0.22 1.58
N THR A 43 8.57 -1.13 2.00
CA THR A 43 9.55 -1.76 1.09
C THR A 43 8.86 -2.57 0.00
N MET A 44 7.83 -3.36 0.34
CA MET A 44 7.06 -4.15 -0.63
C MET A 44 6.27 -3.28 -1.62
N LEU A 45 5.92 -2.06 -1.22
CA LEU A 45 5.25 -1.07 -2.07
C LEU A 45 6.22 -0.17 -2.86
N GLY A 46 7.53 -0.46 -2.79
CA GLY A 46 8.55 0.28 -3.54
C GLY A 46 8.97 1.62 -2.91
N GLY A 47 8.56 1.90 -1.68
CA GLY A 47 9.00 3.06 -0.90
C GLY A 47 10.30 2.81 -0.15
N HIS A 48 10.91 3.89 0.36
CA HIS A 48 12.05 3.88 1.27
C HIS A 48 11.57 4.20 2.68
N ALA A 49 11.61 3.22 3.58
CA ALA A 49 11.20 3.38 4.97
C ALA A 49 12.34 3.95 5.83
N MET A 50 12.08 5.05 6.50
CA MET A 50 12.93 5.63 7.56
C MET A 50 12.17 5.53 8.88
N THR A 51 12.87 5.43 10.01
CA THR A 51 12.21 5.21 11.30
C THR A 51 12.69 6.18 12.38
N ALA A 52 11.76 6.63 13.21
CA ALA A 52 12.00 7.19 14.53
C ALA A 52 11.34 6.28 15.56
N VAL A 53 12.15 5.51 16.29
CA VAL A 53 11.67 4.50 17.24
C VAL A 53 11.20 5.19 18.51
N THR A 54 9.96 4.93 18.92
CA THR A 54 9.33 5.56 20.10
C THR A 54 9.38 4.69 21.34
N ALA A 55 9.44 3.36 21.17
CA ALA A 55 9.58 2.38 22.24
C ALA A 55 10.19 1.09 21.69
N ILE A 56 10.86 0.34 22.55
CA ILE A 56 11.32 -1.03 22.29
C ILE A 56 10.45 -1.98 23.11
N THR A 57 9.91 -3.04 22.47
CA THR A 57 9.08 -4.01 23.16
C THR A 57 9.73 -5.40 23.17
N ALA A 58 9.49 -6.14 24.24
CA ALA A 58 9.62 -7.59 24.27
C ALA A 58 8.23 -8.16 23.97
N GLN A 59 7.97 -8.49 22.71
CA GLN A 59 6.66 -8.84 22.18
C GLN A 59 6.74 -10.04 21.25
N ASN A 60 5.69 -10.86 21.26
CA ASN A 60 5.49 -11.98 20.35
C ASN A 60 4.00 -12.09 19.97
N THR A 61 3.58 -13.20 19.33
CA THR A 61 2.19 -13.40 18.90
C THR A 61 1.20 -13.59 20.05
N THR A 62 1.65 -13.94 21.25
CA THR A 62 0.79 -14.18 22.41
C THR A 62 0.69 -12.98 23.35
N GLY A 63 1.56 -11.97 23.22
CA GLY A 63 1.48 -10.77 24.06
C GLY A 63 2.78 -9.98 24.14
N VAL A 64 2.76 -8.98 25.02
CA VAL A 64 3.89 -8.09 25.31
C VAL A 64 4.32 -8.31 26.77
N THR A 65 5.59 -8.61 26.98
CA THR A 65 6.17 -8.89 28.29
C THR A 65 7.09 -7.79 28.81
N GLY A 66 7.37 -6.77 27.98
CA GLY A 66 8.20 -5.64 28.39
C GLY A 66 8.12 -4.49 27.40
N VAL A 67 8.18 -3.26 27.91
CA VAL A 67 8.22 -2.03 27.11
C VAL A 67 9.30 -1.10 27.67
N HIS A 68 10.19 -0.61 26.80
CA HIS A 68 11.16 0.41 27.13
C HIS A 68 10.89 1.66 26.27
N PRO A 69 10.31 2.74 26.84
CA PRO A 69 10.10 3.97 26.12
C PRO A 69 11.42 4.63 25.71
N VAL A 70 11.48 5.16 24.48
CA VAL A 70 12.59 5.97 24.02
C VAL A 70 12.36 7.42 24.47
N PRO A 71 13.34 8.09 25.06
CA PRO A 71 13.24 9.50 25.47
C PRO A 71 12.83 10.41 24.30
N ALA A 72 11.99 11.41 24.57
CA ALA A 72 11.46 12.29 23.52
C ALA A 72 12.55 13.00 22.72
N GLU A 73 13.63 13.44 23.39
CA GLU A 73 14.78 14.06 22.74
C GLU A 73 15.48 13.13 21.73
N MET A 74 15.51 11.82 22.00
CA MET A 74 16.07 10.85 21.06
C MET A 74 15.11 10.60 19.89
N ILE A 75 13.79 10.61 20.12
CA ILE A 75 12.78 10.51 19.04
C ILE A 75 12.94 11.69 18.09
N LEU A 76 13.04 12.91 18.63
CA LEU A 76 13.25 14.12 17.83
C LEU A 76 14.58 14.09 17.06
N ALA A 77 15.67 13.67 17.70
CA ALA A 77 16.96 13.53 17.06
C ALA A 77 16.94 12.56 15.87
N GLN A 78 16.21 11.44 15.97
CA GLN A 78 16.02 10.51 14.85
C GLN A 78 15.24 11.17 13.70
N ILE A 79 14.14 11.90 14.01
CA ILE A 79 13.36 12.63 13.00
C ILE A 79 14.28 13.65 12.29
N ASP A 80 14.99 14.46 13.05
CA ASP A 80 15.84 15.54 12.51
C ASP A 80 16.95 14.98 11.63
N ALA A 81 17.59 13.90 12.04
CA ALA A 81 18.69 13.28 11.30
C ALA A 81 18.23 12.84 9.90
N VAL A 82 17.08 12.15 9.79
CA VAL A 82 16.61 11.64 8.49
C VAL A 82 15.97 12.72 7.63
N VAL A 83 15.27 13.67 8.24
CA VAL A 83 14.65 14.79 7.51
C VAL A 83 15.69 15.72 6.91
N ALA A 84 16.77 16.00 7.65
CA ALA A 84 17.81 16.93 7.20
C ALA A 84 18.65 16.39 6.04
N ASP A 85 18.88 15.09 5.97
CA ASP A 85 19.75 14.45 4.97
C ASP A 85 18.95 13.82 3.82
N ILE A 86 18.00 12.96 4.15
CA ILE A 86 17.25 12.18 3.16
C ILE A 86 16.02 12.95 2.65
N GLY A 87 15.34 13.69 3.55
CA GLY A 87 14.05 14.31 3.31
C GLY A 87 12.88 13.34 3.51
N VAL A 88 11.64 13.82 3.36
CA VAL A 88 10.43 13.06 3.62
C VAL A 88 9.33 13.41 2.61
N ASP A 89 8.60 12.40 2.11
CA ASP A 89 7.48 12.56 1.17
C ASP A 89 6.14 12.21 1.83
N ALA A 90 6.14 11.42 2.92
CA ALA A 90 4.99 11.22 3.80
C ALA A 90 5.45 10.74 5.19
N VAL A 91 4.58 10.92 6.18
CA VAL A 91 4.81 10.48 7.56
C VAL A 91 3.72 9.49 7.96
N LYS A 92 4.12 8.38 8.62
CA LYS A 92 3.19 7.51 9.34
C LYS A 92 3.51 7.58 10.82
N ILE A 93 2.50 7.83 11.63
CA ILE A 93 2.61 7.82 13.09
C ILE A 93 1.84 6.61 13.61
N GLY A 94 2.49 5.81 14.44
CA GLY A 94 1.87 4.71 15.20
C GLY A 94 1.96 4.96 16.70
N MET A 95 2.27 3.91 17.48
CA MET A 95 2.35 3.99 18.92
C MET A 95 3.44 4.96 19.39
N ILE A 96 3.07 5.94 20.23
CA ILE A 96 3.98 6.81 20.98
C ILE A 96 3.68 6.65 22.47
N GLY A 97 4.70 6.36 23.25
CA GLY A 97 4.56 5.84 24.62
C GLY A 97 4.30 6.85 25.72
N SER A 98 4.11 8.16 25.45
CA SER A 98 3.77 9.15 26.50
C SER A 98 3.21 10.44 25.91
N ALA A 99 2.34 11.13 26.69
CA ALA A 99 1.77 12.43 26.33
C ALA A 99 2.87 13.45 25.97
N PHE A 100 3.93 13.51 26.76
CA PHE A 100 5.04 14.43 26.51
C PHE A 100 5.70 14.15 25.15
N ALA A 101 6.00 12.90 24.83
CA ALA A 101 6.59 12.54 23.53
C ALA A 101 5.61 12.85 22.38
N VAL A 102 4.32 12.59 22.53
CA VAL A 102 3.27 12.95 21.55
C VAL A 102 3.30 14.45 21.28
N GLU A 103 3.31 15.29 22.32
CA GLU A 103 3.34 16.74 22.18
C GLU A 103 4.61 17.25 21.47
N GLN A 104 5.77 16.70 21.83
CA GLN A 104 7.05 17.09 21.18
C GLN A 104 7.06 16.67 19.69
N VAL A 105 6.60 15.45 19.37
CA VAL A 105 6.49 14.99 17.99
C VAL A 105 5.49 15.82 17.20
N ALA A 106 4.30 16.10 17.75
CA ALA A 106 3.30 16.95 17.10
C ALA A 106 3.86 18.35 16.79
N LYS A 107 4.55 18.98 17.74
CA LYS A 107 5.19 20.28 17.54
C LYS A 107 6.23 20.22 16.42
N ARG A 108 7.09 19.20 16.43
CA ARG A 108 8.14 19.05 15.41
C ARG A 108 7.57 18.80 14.00
N LEU A 109 6.52 17.98 13.89
CA LEU A 109 5.84 17.75 12.63
C LEU A 109 5.06 18.97 12.14
N ALA A 110 4.46 19.77 13.04
CA ALA A 110 3.86 21.05 12.69
C ALA A 110 4.89 22.04 12.12
N GLU A 111 6.12 22.03 12.63
CA GLU A 111 7.23 22.82 12.07
C GLU A 111 7.61 22.32 10.67
N LEU A 112 7.68 21.02 10.48
CA LEU A 112 7.98 20.43 9.18
C LEU A 112 6.89 20.76 8.16
N LYS A 113 5.61 20.65 8.56
CA LYS A 113 4.46 20.95 7.69
C LYS A 113 4.35 22.42 7.31
N ARG A 114 4.85 23.35 8.12
CA ARG A 114 4.96 24.78 7.72
C ARG A 114 5.89 24.99 6.54
N ASN A 115 6.94 24.17 6.42
CA ASN A 115 7.88 24.22 5.30
C ASN A 115 7.43 23.37 4.10
N GLN A 116 6.57 22.39 4.35
CA GLN A 116 5.98 21.48 3.37
C GLN A 116 4.48 21.32 3.65
N PRO A 117 3.62 22.30 3.28
CA PRO A 117 2.21 22.32 3.63
C PRO A 117 1.42 21.07 3.18
N ASP A 118 1.79 20.52 2.04
CA ASP A 118 1.15 19.36 1.43
C ASP A 118 1.70 18.00 1.91
N LEU A 119 2.63 18.00 2.90
CA LEU A 119 3.20 16.77 3.45
C LEU A 119 2.10 15.90 4.05
N PRO A 120 1.81 14.70 3.48
CA PRO A 120 0.82 13.80 4.04
C PRO A 120 1.30 13.22 5.37
N ILE A 121 0.42 13.24 6.37
CA ILE A 121 0.64 12.63 7.68
C ILE A 121 -0.50 11.67 7.96
N VAL A 122 -0.21 10.38 8.09
CA VAL A 122 -1.16 9.32 8.46
C VAL A 122 -0.95 8.95 9.91
N PHE A 123 -1.95 9.18 10.73
CA PHE A 123 -1.93 8.90 12.17
C PHE A 123 -2.77 7.65 12.48
N ASP A 124 -2.12 6.58 12.95
CA ASP A 124 -2.75 5.37 13.48
C ASP A 124 -2.72 5.44 15.02
N PRO A 125 -3.84 5.78 15.69
CA PRO A 125 -3.88 6.05 17.13
C PRO A 125 -3.87 4.75 17.94
N VAL A 126 -2.82 3.95 17.80
CA VAL A 126 -2.68 2.67 18.49
C VAL A 126 -2.72 2.86 20.00
N MET A 127 -3.81 2.41 20.63
CA MET A 127 -4.03 2.52 22.08
C MET A 127 -3.81 1.20 22.82
N ILE A 128 -3.95 0.06 22.13
CA ILE A 128 -3.83 -1.28 22.70
C ILE A 128 -3.14 -2.17 21.68
N ALA A 129 -2.18 -2.99 22.12
CA ALA A 129 -1.59 -4.01 21.26
C ALA A 129 -2.65 -5.07 20.91
N THR A 130 -2.81 -5.38 19.62
CA THR A 130 -3.83 -6.31 19.08
C THR A 130 -3.61 -7.77 19.53
N SER A 131 -2.48 -8.08 20.19
CA SER A 131 -2.13 -9.41 20.70
C SER A 131 -3.00 -9.90 21.88
N GLY A 132 -4.13 -9.26 22.13
CA GLY A 132 -5.11 -9.69 23.14
C GLY A 132 -4.50 -9.76 24.54
N ALA A 133 -4.61 -8.68 25.30
CA ALA A 133 -4.06 -8.52 26.65
C ALA A 133 -4.53 -9.55 27.72
N SER A 134 -5.11 -10.69 27.32
CA SER A 134 -5.59 -11.70 28.29
C SER A 134 -4.50 -12.58 28.90
N LEU A 135 -3.24 -12.43 28.48
CA LEU A 135 -2.11 -13.23 28.98
C LEU A 135 -0.93 -12.38 29.50
N ALA A 136 -1.02 -11.05 29.44
CA ALA A 136 -0.03 -10.20 30.08
C ALA A 136 -0.27 -10.16 31.61
N ASP A 137 0.81 -10.17 32.39
CA ASP A 137 0.70 -9.97 33.82
C ASP A 137 0.22 -8.53 34.17
N ASP A 138 -0.29 -8.35 35.39
CA ASP A 138 -0.83 -7.07 35.85
C ASP A 138 0.18 -5.91 35.73
N SER A 139 1.48 -6.18 35.79
CA SER A 139 2.55 -5.19 35.66
C SER A 139 2.72 -4.72 34.22
N THR A 140 2.54 -5.61 33.24
CA THR A 140 2.58 -5.30 31.81
C THR A 140 1.32 -4.56 31.38
N ILE A 141 0.15 -4.95 31.92
CA ILE A 141 -1.12 -4.23 31.72
C ILE A 141 -1.01 -2.82 32.30
N ALA A 142 -0.42 -2.67 33.49
CA ALA A 142 -0.18 -1.38 34.14
C ALA A 142 0.81 -0.53 33.33
N ALA A 143 1.88 -1.10 32.77
CA ALA A 143 2.83 -0.39 31.93
C ALA A 143 2.18 0.10 30.63
N PHE A 144 1.35 -0.71 29.97
CA PHE A 144 0.54 -0.25 28.82
C PHE A 144 -0.52 0.77 29.21
N GLY A 145 -1.17 0.60 30.35
CA GLY A 145 -2.14 1.57 30.89
C GLY A 145 -1.51 2.92 31.18
N GLN A 146 -0.26 2.95 31.64
CA GLN A 146 0.51 4.18 31.85
C GLN A 146 0.92 4.86 30.54
N LEU A 147 1.16 4.09 29.46
CA LEU A 147 1.43 4.62 28.13
C LEU A 147 0.19 5.28 27.50
N MET A 148 -1.01 4.87 27.91
CA MET A 148 -2.31 5.31 27.37
C MET A 148 -3.18 5.98 28.42
N ASP A 149 -2.60 6.87 29.20
CA ASP A 149 -3.32 7.69 30.15
C ASP A 149 -4.21 8.74 29.42
N ILE A 150 -5.12 9.37 30.20
CA ILE A 150 -6.04 10.41 29.68
C ILE A 150 -5.25 11.56 29.03
N ALA A 151 -4.06 11.90 29.55
CA ALA A 151 -3.24 12.98 29.02
C ALA A 151 -2.66 12.60 27.64
N THR A 152 -2.29 11.35 27.44
CA THR A 152 -1.81 10.85 26.13
C THR A 152 -2.93 10.86 25.09
N ILE A 153 -4.15 10.44 25.45
CA ILE A 153 -5.31 10.49 24.56
C ILE A 153 -5.65 11.93 24.20
N ALA A 154 -5.64 12.86 25.17
CA ALA A 154 -5.86 14.28 24.93
C ALA A 154 -4.76 14.89 24.02
N ALA A 155 -3.50 14.43 24.15
CA ALA A 155 -2.40 14.86 23.29
C ALA A 155 -2.53 14.38 21.85
N PHE A 156 -3.26 13.28 21.58
CA PHE A 156 -3.54 12.80 20.22
C PHE A 156 -4.33 13.80 19.38
N GLY A 157 -5.19 14.64 19.99
CA GLY A 157 -5.85 15.75 19.31
C GLY A 157 -4.86 16.65 18.59
N ARG A 158 -3.67 16.93 19.17
CA ARG A 158 -2.62 17.74 18.54
C ARG A 158 -1.98 17.07 17.32
N LEU A 159 -1.94 15.73 17.29
CA LEU A 159 -1.51 15.00 16.09
C LEU A 159 -2.61 15.05 15.02
N MET A 160 -3.87 14.95 15.43
CA MET A 160 -5.01 15.06 14.51
C MET A 160 -5.09 16.45 13.86
N ASP A 161 -4.78 17.53 14.59
CA ASP A 161 -4.74 18.91 14.05
C ASP A 161 -3.77 19.08 12.86
N ILE A 162 -2.79 18.20 12.73
CA ILE A 162 -1.79 18.24 11.65
C ILE A 162 -1.85 17.06 10.69
N ALA A 163 -2.64 16.03 11.03
CA ALA A 163 -2.77 14.82 10.22
C ALA A 163 -3.58 15.10 8.93
N THR A 164 -3.23 14.38 7.87
CA THR A 164 -4.07 14.29 6.67
C THR A 164 -5.16 13.26 6.88
N LEU A 165 -4.83 12.18 7.59
CA LEU A 165 -5.73 11.07 7.88
C LEU A 165 -5.45 10.48 9.25
N ALA A 166 -6.51 10.21 10.02
CA ALA A 166 -6.48 9.32 11.17
C ALA A 166 -7.13 7.97 10.83
N THR A 167 -6.55 6.86 11.35
CA THR A 167 -7.02 5.50 11.06
C THR A 167 -7.40 4.71 12.31
N PRO A 168 -8.30 5.21 13.19
CA PRO A 168 -8.69 4.49 14.38
C PRO A 168 -9.48 3.22 14.05
N ASN A 169 -9.35 2.19 14.89
CA ASN A 169 -10.34 1.12 14.95
C ASN A 169 -11.58 1.58 15.75
N LEU A 170 -12.66 0.79 15.77
CA LEU A 170 -13.91 1.21 16.44
C LEU A 170 -13.72 1.53 17.94
N PRO A 171 -13.02 0.70 18.75
CA PRO A 171 -12.73 1.05 20.13
C PRO A 171 -11.90 2.33 20.32
N GLU A 172 -10.91 2.55 19.46
CA GLU A 172 -10.07 3.75 19.46
C GLU A 172 -10.89 4.98 19.08
N LEU A 173 -11.75 4.86 18.06
CA LEU A 173 -12.63 5.90 17.59
C LEU A 173 -13.60 6.37 18.69
N ALA A 174 -14.28 5.42 19.35
CA ALA A 174 -15.16 5.72 20.48
C ALA A 174 -14.42 6.43 21.62
N ARG A 175 -13.18 6.02 21.89
CA ARG A 175 -12.36 6.61 22.95
C ARG A 175 -11.85 8.01 22.63
N LEU A 176 -11.56 8.29 21.35
CA LEU A 176 -11.14 9.62 20.88
C LEU A 176 -12.30 10.61 20.89
N SER A 177 -13.48 10.18 20.45
CA SER A 177 -14.66 11.05 20.30
C SER A 177 -15.52 11.16 21.56
N GLY A 178 -15.45 10.16 22.45
CA GLY A 178 -16.38 10.02 23.57
C GLY A 178 -17.80 9.62 23.14
N GLN A 179 -18.01 9.13 21.90
CA GLN A 179 -19.29 8.73 21.35
C GLN A 179 -19.25 7.27 20.89
N GLU A 180 -20.41 6.60 20.90
CA GLU A 180 -20.51 5.18 20.50
C GLU A 180 -20.82 5.00 19.01
N ASP A 181 -21.57 5.93 18.38
CA ASP A 181 -21.87 5.84 16.95
C ASP A 181 -20.63 6.13 16.10
N PRO A 182 -20.15 5.20 15.27
CA PRO A 182 -18.88 5.36 14.54
C PRO A 182 -18.92 6.51 13.53
N VAL A 183 -20.05 6.73 12.85
CA VAL A 183 -20.16 7.77 11.82
C VAL A 183 -20.23 9.14 12.47
N ALA A 184 -21.05 9.30 13.52
CA ALA A 184 -21.10 10.54 14.28
C ALA A 184 -19.77 10.87 14.93
N SER A 185 -19.07 9.86 15.48
CA SER A 185 -17.72 9.99 16.03
C SER A 185 -16.72 10.53 15.00
N ALA A 186 -16.69 9.92 13.82
CA ALA A 186 -15.76 10.32 12.76
C ALA A 186 -16.08 11.74 12.25
N LEU A 187 -17.36 12.05 12.02
CA LEU A 187 -17.79 13.39 11.60
C LEU A 187 -17.42 14.47 12.64
N GLY A 188 -17.58 14.17 13.94
CA GLY A 188 -17.14 15.06 15.02
C GLY A 188 -15.63 15.32 14.95
N LEU A 189 -14.82 14.28 14.87
CA LEU A 189 -13.36 14.41 14.79
C LEU A 189 -12.90 15.14 13.52
N VAL A 190 -13.54 14.90 12.37
CA VAL A 190 -13.27 15.67 11.13
C VAL A 190 -13.59 17.14 11.33
N GLY A 191 -14.73 17.46 11.96
CA GLY A 191 -15.13 18.83 12.25
C GLY A 191 -14.18 19.56 13.21
N ASP A 192 -13.72 18.85 14.25
CA ASP A 192 -12.89 19.43 15.32
C ASP A 192 -11.42 19.62 14.88
N HIS A 193 -10.89 18.71 14.05
CA HIS A 193 -9.46 18.64 13.73
C HIS A 193 -9.13 18.91 12.25
N GLY A 194 -10.10 18.88 11.35
CA GLY A 194 -9.89 19.07 9.91
C GLY A 194 -9.14 17.92 9.22
N CYS A 195 -8.86 16.80 9.91
CA CYS A 195 -8.25 15.62 9.31
C CYS A 195 -9.32 14.63 8.87
N ALA A 196 -9.10 13.92 7.75
CA ALA A 196 -9.95 12.80 7.36
C ALA A 196 -9.88 11.65 8.39
N VAL A 197 -10.94 10.86 8.50
CA VAL A 197 -10.99 9.69 9.40
C VAL A 197 -11.37 8.45 8.59
N LEU A 198 -10.56 7.39 8.68
CA LEU A 198 -10.88 6.07 8.14
C LEU A 198 -11.44 5.18 9.26
N ILE A 199 -12.75 4.92 9.19
CA ILE A 199 -13.42 3.91 10.02
C ILE A 199 -13.09 2.53 9.47
N LYS A 200 -12.48 1.67 10.30
CA LYS A 200 -12.12 0.28 9.93
C LYS A 200 -13.17 -0.69 10.46
N GLY A 201 -13.95 -1.34 9.58
CA GLY A 201 -15.04 -2.27 9.93
C GLY A 201 -14.60 -3.63 10.49
N GLY A 202 -13.30 -3.85 10.68
CA GLY A 202 -12.76 -5.14 11.12
C GLY A 202 -13.20 -5.63 12.50
N HIS A 203 -13.82 -4.77 13.32
CA HIS A 203 -14.33 -5.09 14.66
C HIS A 203 -15.86 -5.24 14.72
N GLU A 204 -16.57 -5.12 13.60
CA GLU A 204 -18.00 -5.38 13.51
C GLU A 204 -18.28 -6.90 13.59
N GLU A 205 -19.47 -7.28 14.08
CA GLU A 205 -19.91 -8.66 14.08
C GLU A 205 -20.43 -9.04 12.67
N GLY A 206 -20.18 -10.28 12.23
CA GLY A 206 -20.65 -10.80 10.95
C GLY A 206 -19.58 -10.91 9.86
N ASP A 207 -20.02 -11.42 8.69
CA ASP A 207 -19.14 -11.73 7.55
C ASP A 207 -18.90 -10.53 6.63
N ALA A 208 -19.74 -9.51 6.69
CA ALA A 208 -19.59 -8.30 5.89
C ALA A 208 -18.73 -7.29 6.65
N LEU A 209 -17.72 -6.73 5.98
CA LEU A 209 -16.90 -5.64 6.48
C LEU A 209 -17.20 -4.38 5.69
N ALA A 210 -17.37 -3.26 6.36
CA ALA A 210 -17.50 -1.96 5.73
C ALA A 210 -16.45 -1.00 6.29
N ASP A 211 -15.54 -0.54 5.43
CA ASP A 211 -14.64 0.57 5.78
C ASP A 211 -15.21 1.86 5.19
N ALA A 212 -15.12 2.95 5.90
CA ALA A 212 -15.60 4.25 5.45
C ALA A 212 -14.55 5.35 5.69
N LEU A 213 -14.20 6.07 4.65
CA LEU A 213 -13.39 7.28 4.70
C LEU A 213 -14.34 8.48 4.80
N ILE A 214 -14.21 9.23 5.89
CA ILE A 214 -14.95 10.47 6.14
C ILE A 214 -13.99 11.64 5.91
N GLU A 215 -14.33 12.48 4.96
CA GLU A 215 -13.66 13.75 4.65
C GLU A 215 -14.61 14.91 4.95
N THR A 216 -14.16 16.15 4.96
CA THR A 216 -14.98 17.31 5.30
C THR A 216 -16.27 17.39 4.47
N ASP A 217 -16.20 17.13 3.17
CA ASP A 217 -17.31 17.29 2.23
C ASP A 217 -17.69 15.98 1.50
N ASN A 218 -17.07 14.85 1.88
CA ASN A 218 -17.25 13.59 1.16
C ASN A 218 -17.19 12.39 2.11
N MET A 219 -17.89 11.33 1.70
CA MET A 219 -17.81 10.01 2.33
C MET A 219 -17.66 8.94 1.25
N THR A 220 -16.59 8.16 1.36
CA THR A 220 -16.35 7.02 0.47
C THR A 220 -16.39 5.74 1.30
N SER A 221 -17.14 4.73 0.85
CA SER A 221 -17.23 3.46 1.55
C SER A 221 -16.84 2.29 0.66
N TRP A 222 -16.26 1.27 1.27
CA TRP A 222 -15.89 0.03 0.61
C TRP A 222 -16.41 -1.14 1.41
N GLN A 223 -17.01 -2.09 0.71
CA GLN A 223 -17.46 -3.36 1.29
C GLN A 223 -16.44 -4.47 1.01
N GLY A 224 -16.42 -5.48 1.86
CA GLY A 224 -15.62 -6.68 1.69
C GLY A 224 -16.15 -7.82 2.57
N GLN A 225 -15.68 -9.03 2.32
CA GLN A 225 -15.96 -10.17 3.18
C GLN A 225 -14.86 -10.34 4.21
N ARG A 226 -15.21 -10.80 5.40
CA ARG A 226 -14.23 -11.16 6.44
C ARG A 226 -13.39 -12.34 5.96
N ILE A 227 -12.09 -12.25 6.21
CA ILE A 227 -11.15 -13.34 5.92
C ILE A 227 -11.00 -14.12 7.21
N ASP A 228 -11.31 -15.42 7.15
CA ASP A 228 -11.14 -16.32 8.29
C ASP A 228 -9.66 -16.62 8.49
N THR A 229 -9.04 -15.94 9.45
CA THR A 229 -7.63 -16.11 9.80
C THR A 229 -7.37 -15.65 11.23
N THR A 230 -6.48 -16.35 11.90
CA THR A 230 -5.93 -15.94 13.21
C THR A 230 -4.76 -14.97 13.08
N SER A 231 -4.22 -14.79 11.88
CA SER A 231 -3.04 -13.95 11.61
C SER A 231 -3.45 -12.50 11.34
N THR A 232 -3.92 -11.81 12.35
CA THR A 232 -4.44 -10.42 12.26
C THR A 232 -3.50 -9.38 12.86
N HIS A 233 -2.36 -9.81 13.45
CA HIS A 233 -1.41 -8.92 14.11
C HIS A 233 -0.73 -8.00 13.10
N GLY A 234 -0.80 -6.68 13.36
CA GLY A 234 -0.20 -5.64 12.53
C GLY A 234 -1.05 -5.20 11.33
N THR A 235 -2.31 -5.65 11.19
CA THR A 235 -3.20 -5.18 10.10
C THR A 235 -3.37 -3.66 10.09
N GLY A 236 -3.56 -3.03 11.27
CA GLY A 236 -3.66 -1.57 11.42
C GLY A 236 -2.39 -0.86 10.96
N CYS A 237 -1.23 -1.28 11.49
CA CYS A 237 0.08 -0.74 11.10
C CYS A 237 0.33 -0.89 9.61
N THR A 238 0.02 -2.07 9.03
CA THR A 238 0.15 -2.34 7.59
C THR A 238 -0.75 -1.42 6.77
N MET A 239 -2.01 -1.23 7.19
CA MET A 239 -2.95 -0.33 6.51
C MET A 239 -2.44 1.11 6.49
N ALA A 240 -2.10 1.65 7.66
CA ALA A 240 -1.64 3.03 7.79
C ALA A 240 -0.34 3.29 7.02
N SER A 241 0.61 2.34 7.06
CA SER A 241 1.88 2.45 6.33
C SER A 241 1.71 2.32 4.82
N ALA A 242 0.79 1.46 4.36
CA ALA A 242 0.46 1.38 2.94
C ALA A 242 -0.17 2.67 2.43
N ILE A 243 -1.12 3.26 3.19
CA ILE A 243 -1.72 4.55 2.84
C ILE A 243 -0.64 5.65 2.78
N ALA A 244 0.22 5.75 3.80
CA ALA A 244 1.30 6.73 3.81
C ALA A 244 2.25 6.55 2.61
N CYS A 245 2.57 5.31 2.24
CA CYS A 245 3.42 5.02 1.10
C CYS A 245 2.77 5.48 -0.21
N PHE A 246 1.50 5.18 -0.45
CA PHE A 246 0.78 5.60 -1.65
C PHE A 246 0.59 7.11 -1.73
N LEU A 247 0.29 7.78 -0.62
CA LEU A 247 0.24 9.25 -0.57
C LEU A 247 1.59 9.87 -0.89
N GLY A 248 2.68 9.31 -0.34
CA GLY A 248 4.05 9.74 -0.67
C GLY A 248 4.46 9.47 -2.12
N GLN A 249 3.79 8.54 -2.80
CA GLN A 249 3.92 8.28 -4.24
C GLN A 249 3.05 9.21 -5.10
N GLY A 250 2.19 10.04 -4.50
CA GLY A 250 1.35 11.04 -5.18
C GLY A 250 -0.08 10.59 -5.43
N ASP A 251 -0.55 9.50 -4.84
CA ASP A 251 -1.96 9.07 -4.93
C ASP A 251 -2.88 10.06 -4.20
N THR A 252 -4.13 10.13 -4.65
CA THR A 252 -5.21 10.77 -3.89
C THR A 252 -5.57 9.95 -2.66
N LEU A 253 -6.14 10.57 -1.63
CA LEU A 253 -6.48 9.89 -0.38
C LEU A 253 -7.43 8.70 -0.59
N PRO A 254 -8.56 8.80 -1.35
CA PRO A 254 -9.41 7.65 -1.62
C PRO A 254 -8.69 6.52 -2.37
N SER A 255 -7.84 6.83 -3.37
CA SER A 255 -7.04 5.85 -4.10
C SER A 255 -6.04 5.15 -3.18
N ALA A 256 -5.33 5.90 -2.34
CA ALA A 256 -4.37 5.35 -1.38
C ALA A 256 -5.04 4.38 -0.39
N VAL A 257 -6.24 4.73 0.11
CA VAL A 257 -7.02 3.85 0.99
C VAL A 257 -7.47 2.58 0.27
N GLU A 258 -8.02 2.68 -0.94
CA GLU A 258 -8.46 1.51 -1.74
C GLU A 258 -7.31 0.54 -2.00
N ARG A 259 -6.15 1.06 -2.42
CA ARG A 259 -4.94 0.27 -2.68
C ARG A 259 -4.38 -0.37 -1.41
N ALA A 260 -4.37 0.36 -0.30
CA ALA A 260 -3.92 -0.15 0.99
C ALA A 260 -4.84 -1.28 1.50
N ARG A 261 -6.17 -1.13 1.34
CA ARG A 261 -7.15 -2.19 1.66
C ARG A 261 -6.85 -3.46 0.86
N THR A 262 -6.63 -3.33 -0.45
CA THR A 262 -6.26 -4.46 -1.31
C THR A 262 -4.96 -5.11 -0.83
N PHE A 263 -3.94 -4.33 -0.51
CA PHE A 263 -2.66 -4.85 0.02
C PHE A 263 -2.85 -5.64 1.31
N VAL A 264 -3.59 -5.09 2.29
CA VAL A 264 -3.85 -5.75 3.58
C VAL A 264 -4.64 -7.05 3.39
N ARG A 265 -5.66 -7.05 2.53
CA ARG A 265 -6.44 -8.26 2.26
C ARG A 265 -5.58 -9.36 1.64
N VAL A 266 -4.74 -9.03 0.66
CA VAL A 266 -3.79 -9.99 0.08
C VAL A 266 -2.80 -10.51 1.13
N ALA A 267 -2.31 -9.63 2.02
CA ALA A 267 -1.42 -10.02 3.10
C ALA A 267 -2.10 -10.93 4.16
N LEU A 268 -3.40 -10.75 4.41
CA LEU A 268 -4.19 -11.63 5.29
C LEU A 268 -4.36 -13.02 4.66
N PHE A 269 -4.73 -13.12 3.38
CA PHE A 269 -4.82 -14.40 2.66
C PHE A 269 -3.48 -15.15 2.60
N ALA A 270 -2.39 -14.40 2.49
CA ALA A 270 -1.04 -14.95 2.39
C ALA A 270 -0.33 -15.08 3.74
N ALA A 271 -1.08 -15.00 4.85
CA ALA A 271 -0.50 -15.05 6.19
C ALA A 271 0.24 -16.36 6.44
N PRO A 272 1.46 -16.31 7.03
CA PRO A 272 2.32 -17.49 7.17
C PRO A 272 1.92 -18.44 8.31
N GLY A 273 0.93 -18.10 9.15
CA GLY A 273 0.49 -18.91 10.27
C GLY A 273 1.55 -19.08 11.37
N LEU A 274 2.38 -18.05 11.62
CA LEU A 274 3.45 -18.12 12.61
C LEU A 274 2.95 -17.78 14.02
N GLY A 275 3.48 -18.51 15.01
CA GLY A 275 3.18 -18.30 16.42
C GLY A 275 1.94 -19.04 16.90
N GLN A 276 1.64 -18.91 18.20
CA GLN A 276 0.51 -19.58 18.86
C GLN A 276 -0.68 -18.64 19.13
N GLY A 277 -0.49 -17.34 19.00
CA GLY A 277 -1.50 -16.30 19.16
C GLY A 277 -1.87 -15.64 17.85
N ALA A 278 -2.20 -14.33 17.87
CA ALA A 278 -2.43 -13.55 16.67
C ALA A 278 -1.14 -13.47 15.83
N GLY A 279 -1.08 -14.21 14.73
CA GLY A 279 0.09 -14.27 13.87
C GLY A 279 0.25 -13.01 12.99
N PRO A 280 1.45 -12.78 12.42
CA PRO A 280 1.70 -11.67 11.52
C PRO A 280 1.03 -11.87 10.17
N VAL A 281 0.69 -10.76 9.50
CA VAL A 281 0.23 -10.78 8.10
C VAL A 281 1.38 -11.12 7.14
N GLY A 282 1.06 -11.71 5.99
CA GLY A 282 2.02 -12.19 5.00
C GLY A 282 2.44 -11.10 4.00
N THR A 283 3.02 -9.99 4.45
CA THR A 283 3.43 -8.88 3.58
C THR A 283 4.39 -9.30 2.46
N ALA A 284 5.32 -10.22 2.73
CA ALA A 284 6.27 -10.71 1.73
C ALA A 284 5.61 -11.47 0.56
N ASN A 285 4.44 -12.04 0.79
CA ASN A 285 3.72 -12.85 -0.20
C ASN A 285 2.77 -12.01 -1.09
N VAL A 286 2.68 -10.72 -0.85
CA VAL A 286 1.89 -9.82 -1.72
C VAL A 286 2.54 -9.69 -3.10
N ARG A 287 3.86 -9.84 -3.19
CA ARG A 287 4.56 -9.89 -4.47
C ARG A 287 4.38 -11.23 -5.15
N LEU A 288 3.84 -11.20 -6.37
CA LEU A 288 3.62 -12.39 -7.21
C LEU A 288 4.91 -13.02 -7.72
N ASP A 289 6.02 -12.30 -7.70
CA ASP A 289 7.33 -12.72 -8.18
C ASP A 289 8.17 -13.49 -7.14
N ILE A 290 7.66 -13.63 -5.90
CA ILE A 290 8.35 -14.31 -4.78
C ILE A 290 7.57 -15.57 -4.39
N GLY A 291 7.64 -16.62 -5.15
CA GLY A 291 7.01 -17.89 -4.82
C GLY A 291 7.86 -19.08 -5.30
N PRO A 292 7.76 -20.26 -4.68
CA PRO A 292 8.32 -21.47 -5.24
C PRO A 292 7.57 -21.85 -6.52
N GLY A 293 8.29 -22.36 -7.52
CA GLY A 293 7.73 -22.83 -8.78
C GLY A 293 8.02 -21.93 -10.00
N PRO A 294 7.62 -22.39 -11.19
CA PRO A 294 7.84 -21.63 -12.41
C PRO A 294 7.03 -20.33 -12.42
N ARG A 295 7.65 -19.26 -12.90
CA ARG A 295 7.05 -17.92 -13.01
C ARG A 295 6.85 -17.56 -14.46
N LEU A 296 5.67 -17.04 -14.81
CA LEU A 296 5.45 -16.44 -16.11
C LEU A 296 6.23 -15.10 -16.15
N ASN A 297 7.35 -15.12 -16.85
CA ASN A 297 8.27 -13.99 -16.93
C ASN A 297 8.20 -13.26 -18.27
N GLN A 298 7.83 -13.96 -19.33
CA GLN A 298 7.77 -13.42 -20.69
C GLN A 298 6.67 -14.07 -21.51
N VAL A 299 5.97 -13.25 -22.30
CA VAL A 299 5.09 -13.68 -23.38
C VAL A 299 5.63 -13.09 -24.68
N THR A 300 5.74 -13.91 -25.74
CA THR A 300 6.11 -13.44 -27.08
C THR A 300 4.89 -13.54 -27.99
N LEU A 301 4.55 -12.46 -28.68
CA LEU A 301 3.48 -12.39 -29.66
C LEU A 301 4.06 -12.33 -31.06
N THR A 302 3.47 -13.08 -31.98
CA THR A 302 3.72 -12.91 -33.42
C THR A 302 2.96 -11.68 -33.91
N VAL A 303 3.62 -10.83 -34.68
CA VAL A 303 3.04 -9.62 -35.29
C VAL A 303 3.42 -9.56 -36.78
N ASN A 304 2.63 -8.83 -37.60
CA ASN A 304 2.91 -8.76 -39.05
C ASN A 304 3.74 -7.53 -39.42
N ASP A 305 3.74 -6.48 -38.58
CA ASP A 305 4.44 -5.22 -38.85
C ASP A 305 5.19 -4.80 -37.58
N TYR A 306 6.52 -4.87 -37.66
CA TYR A 306 7.41 -4.52 -36.55
C TYR A 306 7.20 -3.10 -36.06
N ALA A 307 7.29 -2.13 -36.98
CA ALA A 307 7.28 -0.71 -36.61
C ALA A 307 5.94 -0.26 -36.00
N LYS A 308 4.82 -0.71 -36.61
CA LYS A 308 3.49 -0.42 -36.07
C LYS A 308 3.27 -1.06 -34.71
N SER A 309 3.76 -2.27 -34.51
CA SER A 309 3.62 -2.98 -33.23
C SER A 309 4.48 -2.35 -32.15
N VAL A 310 5.72 -1.96 -32.44
CA VAL A 310 6.57 -1.21 -31.50
C VAL A 310 5.88 0.09 -31.06
N HIS A 311 5.36 0.86 -32.01
CA HIS A 311 4.63 2.09 -31.73
C HIS A 311 3.39 1.83 -30.86
N PHE A 312 2.61 0.81 -31.19
CA PHE A 312 1.40 0.46 -30.44
C PHE A 312 1.70 0.10 -28.97
N TYR A 313 2.65 -0.81 -28.70
CA TYR A 313 2.98 -1.24 -27.34
C TYR A 313 3.64 -0.11 -26.53
N SER A 314 4.38 0.78 -27.17
CA SER A 314 4.89 2.01 -26.53
C SER A 314 3.76 2.98 -26.15
N LEU A 315 2.73 3.14 -26.99
CA LEU A 315 1.53 3.93 -26.66
C LEU A 315 0.72 3.32 -25.50
N LEU A 316 0.70 1.99 -25.36
CA LEU A 316 0.11 1.33 -24.20
C LEU A 316 0.82 1.67 -22.88
N GLY A 317 2.02 2.26 -22.95
CA GLY A 317 2.84 2.62 -21.78
C GLY A 317 3.86 1.56 -21.39
N LEU A 318 4.08 0.54 -22.21
CA LEU A 318 5.13 -0.45 -21.99
C LEU A 318 6.49 0.16 -22.35
N LYS A 319 7.49 -0.07 -21.48
CA LYS A 319 8.84 0.44 -21.70
C LYS A 319 9.63 -0.51 -22.61
N GLN A 320 9.98 -0.07 -23.80
CA GLN A 320 10.87 -0.86 -24.67
C GLN A 320 12.25 -1.00 -24.04
N ILE A 321 12.74 -2.24 -23.92
CA ILE A 321 14.05 -2.60 -23.35
C ILE A 321 14.96 -3.32 -24.33
N VAL A 322 14.42 -3.85 -25.43
CA VAL A 322 15.17 -4.40 -26.56
C VAL A 322 14.58 -3.86 -27.84
N ASP A 323 15.45 -3.35 -28.72
CA ASP A 323 15.14 -2.91 -30.06
C ASP A 323 16.10 -3.61 -31.04
N SER A 324 15.58 -4.52 -31.85
CA SER A 324 16.36 -5.32 -32.79
C SER A 324 15.61 -5.46 -34.12
N PRO A 325 15.49 -4.34 -34.86
CA PRO A 325 14.73 -4.30 -36.11
C PRO A 325 15.31 -5.25 -37.19
N GLU A 326 16.60 -5.50 -37.19
CA GLU A 326 17.27 -6.44 -38.08
C GLU A 326 16.84 -7.91 -37.85
N ASN A 327 16.43 -8.25 -36.62
CA ASN A 327 15.86 -9.54 -36.24
C ASN A 327 14.34 -9.51 -36.14
N LEU A 328 13.70 -8.39 -36.49
CA LEU A 328 12.27 -8.17 -36.38
C LEU A 328 11.73 -8.45 -34.97
N TYR A 329 12.52 -8.15 -33.91
CA TYR A 329 12.26 -8.48 -32.52
C TYR A 329 12.33 -7.24 -31.63
N ALA A 330 11.33 -7.06 -30.77
CA ALA A 330 11.38 -6.10 -29.68
C ALA A 330 10.88 -6.71 -28.36
N ARG A 331 11.36 -6.16 -27.25
CA ARG A 331 10.91 -6.54 -25.90
C ARG A 331 10.56 -5.32 -25.10
N PHE A 332 9.47 -5.44 -24.36
CA PHE A 332 8.93 -4.42 -23.50
C PHE A 332 8.85 -4.93 -22.07
N GLU A 333 9.15 -4.07 -21.12
CA GLU A 333 9.00 -4.31 -19.70
C GLU A 333 7.66 -3.77 -19.22
N THR A 334 6.95 -4.55 -18.40
CA THR A 334 5.75 -4.15 -17.71
C THR A 334 6.08 -3.63 -16.30
N ALA A 335 5.18 -2.88 -15.68
CA ALA A 335 5.37 -2.35 -14.33
C ALA A 335 5.66 -3.43 -13.27
N GLY A 336 5.21 -4.66 -13.48
CA GLY A 336 5.45 -5.81 -12.59
C GLY A 336 6.77 -6.55 -12.85
N GLY A 337 7.61 -6.10 -13.79
CA GLY A 337 8.89 -6.73 -14.15
C GLY A 337 8.78 -7.94 -15.11
N ALA A 338 7.57 -8.40 -15.43
CA ALA A 338 7.37 -9.33 -16.53
C ALA A 338 7.58 -8.63 -17.88
N THR A 339 7.90 -9.40 -18.92
CA THR A 339 8.16 -8.83 -20.24
C THR A 339 7.16 -9.32 -21.28
N LEU A 340 6.80 -8.44 -22.20
CA LEU A 340 6.10 -8.76 -23.42
C LEU A 340 7.08 -8.55 -24.59
N SER A 341 7.23 -9.55 -25.44
CA SER A 341 8.05 -9.46 -26.66
C SER A 341 7.17 -9.55 -27.90
N ILE A 342 7.63 -8.96 -28.97
CA ILE A 342 7.08 -9.18 -30.31
C ILE A 342 8.16 -9.79 -31.20
N GLN A 343 7.73 -10.75 -32.02
CA GLN A 343 8.50 -11.28 -33.16
C GLN A 343 7.68 -10.99 -34.41
N ALA A 344 8.20 -10.20 -35.31
CA ALA A 344 7.49 -9.94 -36.56
C ALA A 344 7.76 -11.00 -37.59
N ASP A 345 6.67 -11.48 -38.20
CA ASP A 345 6.66 -12.33 -39.37
C ASP A 345 5.54 -11.86 -40.29
N PRO A 346 5.88 -11.22 -41.42
CA PRO A 346 4.87 -10.67 -42.34
C PRO A 346 3.98 -11.73 -42.99
N ASP A 347 4.45 -12.99 -43.07
CA ASP A 347 3.77 -14.08 -43.78
C ASP A 347 2.96 -14.97 -42.83
N GLU A 348 3.17 -14.87 -41.50
CA GLU A 348 2.48 -15.72 -40.55
C GLU A 348 1.10 -15.17 -40.19
N LYS A 349 0.09 -16.05 -40.12
CA LYS A 349 -1.24 -15.72 -39.66
C LYS A 349 -1.24 -15.60 -38.13
N VAL A 350 -1.49 -14.38 -37.62
CA VAL A 350 -1.61 -14.13 -36.20
C VAL A 350 -2.82 -14.91 -35.64
N SER A 351 -2.60 -15.61 -34.53
CA SER A 351 -3.65 -16.36 -33.83
C SER A 351 -4.63 -15.42 -33.14
N ALA A 352 -5.84 -15.33 -33.63
CA ALA A 352 -6.90 -14.52 -33.01
C ALA A 352 -7.46 -15.10 -31.69
N THR A 353 -6.89 -16.19 -31.18
CA THR A 353 -7.36 -16.88 -29.96
C THR A 353 -6.54 -16.59 -28.71
N THR A 354 -5.29 -16.11 -28.88
CA THR A 354 -4.47 -15.73 -27.74
C THR A 354 -4.86 -14.35 -27.22
N ALA A 355 -5.09 -14.24 -25.92
CA ALA A 355 -5.40 -12.98 -25.28
C ALA A 355 -4.34 -12.63 -24.22
N VAL A 356 -3.87 -11.39 -24.23
CA VAL A 356 -2.96 -10.86 -23.21
C VAL A 356 -3.72 -9.87 -22.35
N TYR A 357 -3.62 -10.05 -21.04
CA TYR A 357 -4.29 -9.22 -20.04
C TYR A 357 -3.26 -8.31 -19.37
N LEU A 358 -3.45 -7.01 -19.47
CA LEU A 358 -2.62 -5.98 -18.84
C LEU A 358 -3.43 -5.27 -17.76
N GLU A 359 -3.03 -5.43 -16.52
CA GLU A 359 -3.71 -4.81 -15.38
C GLU A 359 -3.37 -3.31 -15.31
N CYS A 360 -4.37 -2.48 -15.05
CA CYS A 360 -4.26 -1.04 -14.94
C CYS A 360 -4.81 -0.59 -13.58
N ASP A 361 -4.08 0.24 -12.86
CA ASP A 361 -4.54 0.82 -11.58
C ASP A 361 -5.74 1.75 -11.81
N ASP A 362 -5.69 2.56 -12.88
CA ASP A 362 -6.78 3.42 -13.35
C ASP A 362 -7.13 3.08 -14.80
N LEU A 363 -8.01 2.10 -14.97
CA LEU A 363 -8.42 1.61 -16.29
C LEU A 363 -9.13 2.67 -17.13
N ASP A 364 -10.05 3.42 -16.52
CA ASP A 364 -10.89 4.36 -17.25
C ASP A 364 -10.04 5.52 -17.82
N THR A 365 -9.19 6.12 -17.00
CA THR A 365 -8.24 7.17 -17.46
C THR A 365 -7.29 6.64 -18.53
N GLN A 366 -6.78 5.41 -18.37
CA GLN A 366 -5.89 4.80 -19.36
C GLN A 366 -6.59 4.60 -20.71
N VAL A 367 -7.83 4.10 -20.70
CA VAL A 367 -8.62 3.91 -21.93
C VAL A 367 -8.92 5.23 -22.61
N GLU A 368 -9.32 6.27 -21.85
CA GLU A 368 -9.53 7.61 -22.41
C GLU A 368 -8.26 8.17 -23.06
N ARG A 369 -7.12 8.04 -22.41
CA ARG A 369 -5.83 8.48 -22.94
C ARG A 369 -5.51 7.80 -24.26
N LEU A 370 -5.66 6.50 -24.34
CA LEU A 370 -5.38 5.68 -25.53
C LEU A 370 -6.38 5.98 -26.66
N ALA A 371 -7.66 6.17 -26.35
CA ALA A 371 -8.66 6.56 -27.35
C ALA A 371 -8.36 7.93 -27.95
N ARG A 372 -7.91 8.91 -27.14
CA ARG A 372 -7.44 10.22 -27.65
C ARG A 372 -6.18 10.08 -28.52
N ALA A 373 -5.33 9.08 -28.26
CA ALA A 373 -4.17 8.76 -29.10
C ALA A 373 -4.53 7.97 -30.38
N GLY A 374 -5.83 7.71 -30.63
CA GLY A 374 -6.30 7.06 -31.84
C GLY A 374 -6.34 5.54 -31.79
N ILE A 375 -6.18 4.92 -30.62
CA ILE A 375 -6.29 3.45 -30.48
C ILE A 375 -7.76 3.04 -30.40
N PRO A 376 -8.26 2.20 -31.33
CA PRO A 376 -9.64 1.73 -31.33
C PRO A 376 -9.85 0.64 -30.28
N PHE A 377 -10.95 0.74 -29.52
CA PHE A 377 -11.42 -0.28 -28.60
C PHE A 377 -12.62 -1.04 -29.18
N GLU A 378 -12.66 -2.37 -28.98
CA GLU A 378 -13.84 -3.18 -29.34
C GLU A 378 -15.03 -2.88 -28.41
N HIS A 379 -14.75 -2.54 -27.15
CA HIS A 379 -15.73 -2.01 -26.20
C HIS A 379 -15.05 -1.13 -25.14
N ALA A 380 -15.80 -0.14 -24.64
CA ALA A 380 -15.40 0.69 -23.53
C ALA A 380 -15.29 -0.14 -22.21
N PRO A 381 -14.62 0.40 -21.15
CA PRO A 381 -14.53 -0.27 -19.87
C PRO A 381 -15.89 -0.67 -19.32
N ARG A 382 -16.08 -1.95 -18.99
CA ARG A 382 -17.32 -2.49 -18.42
C ARG A 382 -17.03 -3.53 -17.34
N ASN A 383 -17.91 -3.60 -16.34
CA ASN A 383 -17.83 -4.59 -15.30
C ASN A 383 -18.26 -5.96 -15.82
N GLN A 384 -17.55 -7.00 -15.44
CA GLN A 384 -17.78 -8.37 -15.81
C GLN A 384 -18.36 -9.16 -14.62
N PRO A 385 -19.12 -10.26 -14.87
CA PRO A 385 -19.65 -11.09 -13.79
C PRO A 385 -18.58 -11.71 -12.88
N TRP A 386 -17.34 -11.83 -13.37
CA TRP A 386 -16.21 -12.33 -12.61
C TRP A 386 -15.46 -11.22 -11.84
N MET A 387 -16.16 -10.14 -11.51
CA MET A 387 -15.67 -9.03 -10.66
C MET A 387 -14.53 -8.19 -11.24
N TRP A 388 -14.21 -8.34 -12.53
CA TRP A 388 -13.24 -7.51 -13.21
C TRP A 388 -13.94 -6.38 -13.97
N ARG A 389 -13.25 -5.25 -14.09
CA ARG A 389 -13.59 -4.20 -15.04
C ARG A 389 -12.59 -4.25 -16.17
N GLU A 390 -13.05 -4.34 -17.43
CA GLU A 390 -12.15 -4.55 -18.56
C GLU A 390 -12.59 -3.80 -19.81
N ALA A 391 -11.60 -3.45 -20.64
CA ALA A 391 -11.78 -2.97 -22.01
C ALA A 391 -10.96 -3.86 -22.96
N ARG A 392 -11.48 -4.11 -24.15
CA ARG A 392 -10.87 -4.96 -25.15
C ARG A 392 -10.46 -4.18 -26.38
N LEU A 393 -9.25 -4.44 -26.86
CA LEU A 393 -8.70 -3.87 -28.08
C LEU A 393 -7.88 -4.94 -28.84
N ARG A 394 -7.43 -4.56 -30.02
CA ARG A 394 -6.48 -5.39 -30.79
C ARG A 394 -5.23 -4.59 -31.08
N ASP A 395 -4.08 -5.30 -31.13
CA ASP A 395 -2.88 -4.74 -31.69
C ASP A 395 -2.99 -4.63 -33.25
N PRO A 396 -2.06 -3.96 -33.92
CA PRO A 396 -2.10 -3.78 -35.38
C PRO A 396 -2.11 -5.08 -36.17
N SER A 397 -1.73 -6.19 -35.57
CA SER A 397 -1.69 -7.53 -36.19
C SER A 397 -2.91 -8.38 -35.86
N GLY A 398 -3.80 -7.90 -34.96
CA GLY A 398 -5.03 -8.57 -34.58
C GLY A 398 -4.96 -9.38 -33.28
N ASN A 399 -3.83 -9.38 -32.56
CA ASN A 399 -3.75 -10.01 -31.23
C ASN A 399 -4.72 -9.34 -30.26
N ILE A 400 -5.37 -10.17 -29.43
CA ILE A 400 -6.36 -9.68 -28.46
C ILE A 400 -5.63 -9.16 -27.21
N ILE A 401 -5.90 -7.90 -26.87
CA ILE A 401 -5.38 -7.28 -25.66
C ILE A 401 -6.58 -6.87 -24.77
N PHE A 402 -6.51 -7.24 -23.51
CA PHE A 402 -7.41 -6.73 -22.48
C PHE A 402 -6.64 -5.78 -21.57
N LEU A 403 -7.16 -4.56 -21.41
CA LEU A 403 -6.83 -3.70 -20.29
C LEU A 403 -7.87 -3.95 -19.21
N TYR A 404 -7.45 -4.22 -17.98
CA TYR A 404 -8.39 -4.57 -16.93
C TYR A 404 -7.96 -4.07 -15.56
N LYS A 405 -8.93 -3.97 -14.66
CA LYS A 405 -8.75 -3.75 -13.23
C LYS A 405 -9.51 -4.85 -12.49
N ALA A 406 -8.80 -5.65 -11.70
CA ALA A 406 -9.39 -6.76 -10.95
C ALA A 406 -9.15 -6.67 -9.44
N GLY A 407 -8.12 -5.95 -9.00
CA GLY A 407 -7.74 -5.86 -7.60
C GLY A 407 -7.54 -7.24 -6.97
N GLU A 408 -8.12 -7.46 -5.79
CA GLU A 408 -8.02 -8.74 -5.08
C GLU A 408 -8.66 -9.91 -5.83
N ALA A 409 -9.74 -9.66 -6.59
CA ALA A 409 -10.47 -10.70 -7.33
C ALA A 409 -9.63 -11.39 -8.41
N ARG A 410 -8.45 -10.86 -8.75
CA ARG A 410 -7.50 -11.55 -9.64
C ARG A 410 -6.90 -12.80 -9.00
N ARG A 411 -6.53 -12.72 -7.71
CA ARG A 411 -5.91 -13.85 -6.97
C ARG A 411 -6.89 -14.57 -6.08
N PHE A 412 -7.85 -13.86 -5.55
CA PHE A 412 -8.78 -14.34 -4.52
C PHE A 412 -10.24 -14.08 -4.94
N PRO A 413 -10.66 -14.60 -6.12
CA PRO A 413 -12.09 -14.55 -6.47
C PRO A 413 -12.87 -15.44 -5.48
N PRO A 414 -14.17 -15.15 -5.25
CA PRO A 414 -15.00 -15.95 -4.33
C PRO A 414 -15.09 -17.45 -4.67
N TRP A 415 -14.80 -17.81 -5.90
CA TRP A 415 -14.80 -19.20 -6.40
C TRP A 415 -13.39 -19.78 -6.56
N ARG A 416 -12.38 -19.21 -5.91
CA ARG A 416 -11.04 -19.77 -5.91
C ARG A 416 -11.05 -21.19 -5.36
N VAL A 417 -10.35 -22.09 -6.04
CA VAL A 417 -10.03 -23.42 -5.52
C VAL A 417 -8.70 -23.34 -4.77
N ASP A 418 -8.58 -24.06 -3.67
CA ASP A 418 -7.37 -24.11 -2.82
C ASP A 418 -6.20 -24.83 -3.52
#